data_6d8e9e2238b3c144c681c939f3a6fa80
#
_entry.id   6d8e9e2238b3c144c681c939f3a6fa80
#
_cell.length_a   1.000
_cell.length_b   1.000
_cell.length_c   1.000
_cell.angle_alpha   90.00
_cell.angle_beta   90.00
_cell.angle_gamma   90.00
#
_symmetry.space_group_name_H-M   'P 1'
#
loop_
_entity.id
_entity.type
_entity.pdbx_description
1 polymer ?
#
loop_
_entity_poly.entity_id
_entity_poly.type
_entity_poly.pdbx_seq_one_letter_code
_entity_poly.pdbx_strand_id
1 'polypeptide(L)'
;MAGPKICKSCGNVINPGPKYCPICGAKVPQGLPTWATVVIVIIAALIMIGLINSGKSENPDPTARSTSTITPKPTSTPRPTPTPEPTYTIGDTIEYNDLRITLHDVRNNYGSGFLTPDSGMTFLVFDIEIENNRDDTITVSSLLCFTAYADDYALELSLSGMTADSGKQMDGEIAAGKKMRGVVAFNAPEDWQTAEIHFKPSAWSGHEFVFTASR
;
A
#
# COMPACT_ATOMS: atom_id res chain seq x y z
N MET A 1 -35.43 -3.07 -14.01
CA MET A 1 -35.93 -3.31 -12.65
C MET A 1 -35.74 -4.79 -12.34
N ALA A 2 -35.03 -5.15 -11.26
CA ALA A 2 -34.82 -6.55 -10.89
C ALA A 2 -36.14 -7.11 -10.30
N GLY A 3 -36.61 -8.26 -10.81
CA GLY A 3 -37.81 -8.92 -10.33
C GLY A 3 -37.67 -9.52 -8.92
N PRO A 4 -38.79 -9.92 -8.30
CA PRO A 4 -38.79 -10.54 -6.97
C PRO A 4 -37.97 -11.83 -7.00
N LYS A 5 -37.18 -12.09 -5.95
CA LYS A 5 -36.37 -13.31 -5.77
C LYS A 5 -37.00 -14.21 -4.73
N ILE A 6 -36.84 -15.54 -4.88
CA ILE A 6 -37.31 -16.52 -3.91
C ILE A 6 -36.14 -16.90 -3.00
N CYS A 7 -36.38 -16.90 -1.69
CA CYS A 7 -35.39 -17.34 -0.71
C CYS A 7 -35.18 -18.85 -0.83
N LYS A 8 -33.96 -19.32 -1.10
CA LYS A 8 -33.65 -20.74 -1.24
C LYS A 8 -33.75 -21.52 0.08
N SER A 9 -33.74 -20.81 1.21
CA SER A 9 -33.79 -21.45 2.55
C SER A 9 -35.21 -21.63 3.10
N CYS A 10 -36.13 -20.68 2.82
CA CYS A 10 -37.48 -20.74 3.36
C CYS A 10 -38.59 -20.63 2.31
N GLY A 11 -38.28 -20.52 1.01
CA GLY A 11 -39.24 -20.45 -0.08
C GLY A 11 -40.04 -19.14 -0.20
N ASN A 12 -39.84 -18.17 0.68
CA ASN A 12 -40.59 -16.91 0.64
C ASN A 12 -40.06 -15.94 -0.41
N VAL A 13 -40.97 -15.15 -0.99
CA VAL A 13 -40.63 -14.10 -1.98
C VAL A 13 -40.00 -12.91 -1.27
N ILE A 14 -38.86 -12.48 -1.76
CA ILE A 14 -38.08 -11.35 -1.22
C ILE A 14 -38.03 -10.24 -2.28
N ASN A 15 -38.34 -9.00 -1.89
CA ASN A 15 -38.13 -7.85 -2.75
C ASN A 15 -36.61 -7.61 -3.00
N PRO A 16 -36.21 -7.12 -4.18
CA PRO A 16 -34.83 -6.85 -4.49
C PRO A 16 -34.26 -5.77 -3.54
N GLY A 17 -33.09 -6.04 -2.92
CA GLY A 17 -32.39 -5.07 -2.06
C GLY A 17 -31.77 -5.67 -0.80
N PRO A 18 -32.49 -6.39 0.07
CA PRO A 18 -31.91 -6.86 1.34
C PRO A 18 -30.85 -7.94 1.14
N LYS A 19 -29.77 -7.83 1.93
CA LYS A 19 -28.66 -8.81 1.96
C LYS A 19 -29.04 -10.12 2.70
N TYR A 20 -30.08 -10.06 3.53
CA TYR A 20 -30.58 -11.19 4.31
C TYR A 20 -32.09 -11.32 4.16
N CYS A 21 -32.59 -12.52 4.20
CA CYS A 21 -34.02 -12.77 4.16
C CYS A 21 -34.69 -12.24 5.46
N PRO A 22 -35.68 -11.35 5.37
CA PRO A 22 -36.31 -10.78 6.56
C PRO A 22 -37.13 -11.79 7.37
N ILE A 23 -37.41 -12.96 6.79
CA ILE A 23 -38.26 -14.00 7.42
C ILE A 23 -37.40 -15.05 8.11
N CYS A 24 -36.30 -15.51 7.52
CA CYS A 24 -35.49 -16.60 8.06
C CYS A 24 -34.03 -16.22 8.36
N GLY A 25 -33.62 -14.98 8.11
CA GLY A 25 -32.25 -14.51 8.35
C GLY A 25 -31.17 -15.06 7.39
N ALA A 26 -31.52 -15.94 6.45
CA ALA A 26 -30.58 -16.54 5.52
C ALA A 26 -29.98 -15.48 4.55
N LYS A 27 -28.69 -15.59 4.25
CA LYS A 27 -27.99 -14.70 3.31
C LYS A 27 -28.54 -14.85 1.89
N VAL A 28 -28.97 -13.74 1.28
CA VAL A 28 -29.46 -13.71 -0.09
C VAL A 28 -28.29 -13.47 -1.03
N PRO A 29 -28.03 -14.34 -2.02
CA PRO A 29 -26.96 -14.11 -2.98
C PRO A 29 -27.22 -12.82 -3.77
N GLN A 30 -26.31 -11.88 -3.64
CA GLN A 30 -26.33 -10.63 -4.42
C GLN A 30 -25.71 -10.93 -5.78
N GLY A 31 -26.42 -10.56 -6.86
CA GLY A 31 -25.83 -10.60 -8.21
C GLY A 31 -24.66 -9.61 -8.29
N LEU A 32 -23.70 -9.94 -9.16
CA LEU A 32 -22.59 -9.03 -9.46
C LEU A 32 -23.15 -7.66 -9.91
N PRO A 33 -22.59 -6.55 -9.44
CA PRO A 33 -23.01 -5.23 -9.87
C PRO A 33 -22.73 -5.08 -11.37
N THR A 34 -23.59 -4.33 -12.07
CA THR A 34 -23.54 -4.16 -13.54
C THR A 34 -22.17 -3.68 -14.05
N TRP A 35 -21.46 -2.87 -13.28
CA TRP A 35 -20.12 -2.45 -13.64
C TRP A 35 -19.10 -3.61 -13.63
N ALA A 36 -19.25 -4.60 -12.74
CA ALA A 36 -18.36 -5.76 -12.68
C ALA A 36 -18.56 -6.68 -13.89
N THR A 37 -19.79 -6.83 -14.40
CA THR A 37 -20.05 -7.58 -15.63
C THR A 37 -19.46 -6.88 -16.85
N VAL A 38 -19.52 -5.55 -16.91
CA VAL A 38 -18.89 -4.76 -17.97
C VAL A 38 -17.36 -4.92 -17.95
N VAL A 39 -16.73 -4.86 -16.78
CA VAL A 39 -15.27 -5.05 -16.64
C VAL A 39 -14.85 -6.45 -17.07
N ILE A 40 -15.61 -7.50 -16.71
CA ILE A 40 -15.31 -8.89 -17.12
C ILE A 40 -15.40 -9.03 -18.66
N VAL A 41 -16.41 -8.41 -19.29
CA VAL A 41 -16.56 -8.44 -20.75
C VAL A 41 -15.40 -7.71 -21.45
N ILE A 42 -14.97 -6.56 -20.94
CA ILE A 42 -13.84 -5.81 -21.49
C ILE A 42 -12.53 -6.62 -21.37
N ILE A 43 -12.27 -7.25 -20.22
CA ILE A 43 -11.10 -8.09 -20.04
C ILE A 43 -11.11 -9.29 -20.99
N ALA A 44 -12.25 -9.95 -21.14
CA ALA A 44 -12.40 -11.07 -22.09
C ALA A 44 -12.15 -10.63 -23.54
N ALA A 45 -12.64 -9.45 -23.93
CA ALA A 45 -12.41 -8.88 -25.26
C ALA A 45 -10.92 -8.56 -25.51
N LEU A 46 -10.22 -8.00 -24.51
CA LEU A 46 -8.79 -7.70 -24.61
C LEU A 46 -7.93 -8.97 -24.72
N ILE A 47 -8.29 -10.05 -24.01
CA ILE A 47 -7.62 -11.35 -24.10
C ILE A 47 -7.83 -11.94 -25.52
N MET A 48 -9.04 -11.85 -26.06
CA MET A 48 -9.33 -12.34 -27.42
C MET A 48 -8.56 -11.56 -28.49
N ILE A 49 -8.43 -10.23 -28.36
CA ILE A 49 -7.64 -9.39 -29.27
C ILE A 49 -6.14 -9.74 -29.18
N GLY A 50 -5.63 -10.02 -27.96
CA GLY A 50 -4.25 -10.45 -27.75
C GLY A 50 -3.91 -11.81 -28.40
N LEU A 51 -4.86 -12.75 -28.42
CA LEU A 51 -4.70 -14.06 -29.04
C LEU A 51 -4.75 -14.02 -30.59
N ILE A 52 -5.47 -13.06 -31.18
CA ILE A 52 -5.55 -12.89 -32.63
C ILE A 52 -4.30 -12.23 -33.20
N ASN A 53 -3.54 -11.46 -32.39
CA ASN A 53 -2.35 -10.73 -32.85
C ASN A 53 -1.04 -11.51 -32.69
N SER A 54 -1.07 -12.77 -32.26
CA SER A 54 0.11 -13.63 -32.07
C SER A 54 0.39 -14.57 -33.28
N GLY A 55 0.07 -14.16 -34.49
CA GLY A 55 0.29 -14.97 -35.67
C GLY A 55 0.75 -14.15 -36.85
N LYS A 56 2.03 -13.76 -36.91
CA LYS A 56 2.85 -13.72 -38.14
C LYS A 56 4.28 -13.30 -37.81
N SER A 57 5.14 -14.31 -37.77
CA SER A 57 6.57 -14.15 -37.98
C SER A 57 6.82 -14.41 -39.46
N GLU A 58 7.07 -13.40 -40.24
CA GLU A 58 7.68 -13.52 -41.57
C GLU A 58 9.10 -12.95 -41.50
N ASN A 59 10.01 -13.81 -41.81
CA ASN A 59 11.42 -13.57 -41.96
C ASN A 59 11.66 -12.96 -43.35
N PRO A 60 12.33 -11.84 -43.56
CA PRO A 60 12.83 -11.43 -44.85
C PRO A 60 14.33 -11.70 -44.99
N ASP A 61 14.64 -12.38 -46.06
CA ASP A 61 15.91 -12.68 -46.67
C ASP A 61 16.77 -11.41 -46.94
N PRO A 62 18.13 -11.51 -46.85
CA PRO A 62 19.00 -10.34 -46.89
C PRO A 62 19.56 -10.12 -48.32
N THR A 63 19.16 -9.04 -48.99
CA THR A 63 19.98 -8.43 -50.04
C THR A 63 19.48 -7.02 -50.42
N ALA A 64 20.09 -5.99 -49.84
CA ALA A 64 20.33 -4.72 -50.53
C ALA A 64 21.29 -3.84 -49.70
N ARG A 65 22.46 -3.68 -50.20
CA ARG A 65 23.53 -2.80 -49.73
C ARG A 65 23.09 -1.35 -50.02
N SER A 66 22.66 -0.60 -48.98
CA SER A 66 22.46 0.83 -49.07
C SER A 66 23.51 1.57 -48.23
N THR A 67 24.25 2.41 -48.87
CA THR A 67 25.26 3.32 -48.30
C THR A 67 24.60 4.23 -47.27
N SER A 68 24.90 4.05 -46.01
CA SER A 68 24.36 4.89 -44.93
C SER A 68 25.19 6.16 -44.82
N THR A 69 24.60 7.29 -45.22
CA THR A 69 25.02 8.64 -44.85
C THR A 69 24.91 8.78 -43.32
N ILE A 70 26.03 9.06 -42.67
CA ILE A 70 26.10 9.22 -41.21
C ILE A 70 25.46 10.58 -40.85
N THR A 71 24.20 10.54 -40.44
CA THR A 71 23.57 11.68 -39.78
C THR A 71 24.09 11.72 -38.33
N PRO A 72 24.60 12.86 -37.83
CA PRO A 72 25.09 12.93 -36.45
C PRO A 72 23.91 12.62 -35.47
N LYS A 73 24.10 11.60 -34.62
CA LYS A 73 23.20 11.26 -33.52
C LYS A 73 23.04 12.48 -32.63
N PRO A 74 21.81 12.93 -32.32
CA PRO A 74 21.61 14.02 -31.37
C PRO A 74 22.23 13.63 -30.02
N THR A 75 23.10 14.47 -29.50
CA THR A 75 23.69 14.37 -28.17
C THR A 75 22.54 14.38 -27.16
N SER A 76 22.41 13.33 -26.37
CA SER A 76 21.41 13.25 -25.30
C SER A 76 21.63 14.41 -24.33
N THR A 77 20.65 15.28 -24.22
CA THR A 77 20.60 16.30 -23.15
C THR A 77 20.74 15.57 -21.81
N PRO A 78 21.63 16.01 -20.91
CA PRO A 78 21.75 15.37 -19.60
C PRO A 78 20.39 15.40 -18.92
N ARG A 79 19.91 14.23 -18.48
CA ARG A 79 18.70 14.10 -17.67
C ARG A 79 18.96 14.89 -16.38
N PRO A 80 18.05 15.76 -15.94
CA PRO A 80 18.21 16.46 -14.68
C PRO A 80 18.44 15.43 -13.56
N THR A 81 19.49 15.63 -12.78
CA THR A 81 19.76 14.85 -11.57
C THR A 81 18.57 15.06 -10.63
N PRO A 82 17.94 14.01 -10.12
CA PRO A 82 16.86 14.17 -9.15
C PRO A 82 17.38 14.99 -7.96
N THR A 83 16.67 16.04 -7.58
CA THR A 83 16.93 16.76 -6.33
C THR A 83 16.72 15.77 -5.20
N PRO A 84 17.66 15.60 -4.26
CA PRO A 84 17.46 14.72 -3.12
C PRO A 84 16.23 15.17 -2.35
N GLU A 85 15.33 14.24 -2.08
CA GLU A 85 14.16 14.50 -1.22
C GLU A 85 14.64 14.76 0.21
N PRO A 86 14.00 15.68 0.96
CA PRO A 86 14.39 15.96 2.32
C PRO A 86 14.22 14.71 3.18
N THR A 87 15.25 14.35 3.90
CA THR A 87 15.25 13.23 4.85
C THR A 87 15.10 13.79 6.26
N TYR A 88 14.26 13.16 7.06
CA TYR A 88 13.96 13.58 8.42
C TYR A 88 14.51 12.54 9.40
N THR A 89 14.80 12.96 10.63
CA THR A 89 15.36 12.10 11.68
C THR A 89 14.44 12.02 12.91
N ILE A 90 14.86 11.26 13.92
CA ILE A 90 14.12 11.17 15.19
C ILE A 90 13.99 12.57 15.80
N GLY A 91 12.78 12.94 16.18
CA GLY A 91 12.42 14.25 16.74
C GLY A 91 11.96 15.27 15.72
N ASP A 92 12.21 15.04 14.43
CA ASP A 92 11.76 15.92 13.38
C ASP A 92 10.24 15.79 13.14
N THR A 93 9.63 16.89 12.73
CA THR A 93 8.23 16.96 12.34
C THR A 93 8.09 17.38 10.88
N ILE A 94 7.34 16.60 10.13
CA ILE A 94 6.95 16.91 8.74
C ILE A 94 5.59 17.59 8.77
N GLU A 95 5.45 18.66 8.00
CA GLU A 95 4.16 19.32 7.77
C GLU A 95 3.76 19.16 6.30
N TYR A 96 2.58 18.59 6.07
CA TYR A 96 2.06 18.38 4.72
C TYR A 96 0.54 18.40 4.70
N ASN A 97 -0.06 19.28 3.89
CA ASN A 97 -1.51 19.37 3.72
C ASN A 97 -2.27 19.34 5.06
N ASP A 98 -1.86 20.20 6.00
CA ASP A 98 -2.44 20.30 7.34
C ASP A 98 -2.34 19.02 8.20
N LEU A 99 -1.42 18.12 7.84
CA LEU A 99 -0.96 17.03 8.69
C LEU A 99 0.41 17.35 9.26
N ARG A 100 0.62 17.01 10.53
CA ARG A 100 1.93 17.02 11.17
C ARG A 100 2.28 15.60 11.60
N ILE A 101 3.43 15.13 11.14
CA ILE A 101 3.91 13.78 11.40
C ILE A 101 5.25 13.89 12.13
N THR A 102 5.36 13.27 13.29
CA THR A 102 6.58 13.28 14.10
C THR A 102 7.03 11.86 14.39
N LEU A 103 8.29 11.56 14.13
CA LEU A 103 8.95 10.33 14.58
C LEU A 103 9.56 10.59 15.95
N HIS A 104 9.02 9.98 17.02
CA HIS A 104 9.47 10.19 18.37
C HIS A 104 10.63 9.30 18.77
N ASP A 105 10.62 8.03 18.32
CA ASP A 105 11.60 7.05 18.72
C ASP A 105 11.71 5.90 17.73
N VAL A 106 12.89 5.28 17.67
CA VAL A 106 13.17 4.02 16.96
C VAL A 106 13.92 3.11 17.88
N ARG A 107 13.40 1.92 18.14
CA ARG A 107 13.98 0.99 19.13
C ARG A 107 13.85 -0.47 18.72
N ASN A 108 14.75 -1.28 19.23
CA ASN A 108 14.65 -2.73 19.18
C ASN A 108 13.71 -3.23 20.27
N ASN A 109 12.83 -4.17 19.94
CA ASN A 109 12.01 -4.90 20.89
C ASN A 109 12.20 -6.40 20.64
N TYR A 110 12.63 -7.13 21.64
CA TYR A 110 12.89 -8.57 21.55
C TYR A 110 11.67 -9.40 21.95
N GLY A 111 10.55 -8.73 22.22
CA GLY A 111 9.30 -9.38 22.61
C GLY A 111 9.37 -10.10 23.94
N SER A 112 8.35 -10.89 24.20
CA SER A 112 8.29 -11.75 25.38
C SER A 112 7.34 -12.93 25.15
N GLY A 113 7.60 -14.05 25.80
CA GLY A 113 6.76 -15.24 25.75
C GLY A 113 6.63 -15.81 24.34
N PHE A 114 5.42 -15.76 23.77
CA PHE A 114 5.13 -16.28 22.43
C PHE A 114 5.30 -15.22 21.31
N LEU A 115 5.52 -13.97 21.70
CA LEU A 115 5.69 -12.84 20.78
C LEU A 115 7.17 -12.44 20.75
N THR A 116 8.02 -13.32 20.26
CA THR A 116 9.47 -13.10 20.10
C THR A 116 9.84 -13.15 18.63
N PRO A 117 10.79 -12.33 18.17
CA PRO A 117 11.32 -12.43 16.82
C PRO A 117 12.12 -13.73 16.64
N ASP A 118 12.41 -14.08 15.40
CA ASP A 118 13.30 -15.19 15.06
C ASP A 118 14.74 -14.94 15.55
N SER A 119 15.54 -15.99 15.66
CA SER A 119 16.94 -15.89 16.08
C SER A 119 17.74 -14.97 15.16
N GLY A 120 18.47 -13.99 15.71
CA GLY A 120 19.22 -12.98 14.97
C GLY A 120 18.36 -11.83 14.43
N MET A 121 17.08 -11.80 14.81
CA MET A 121 16.13 -10.74 14.43
C MET A 121 15.67 -9.95 15.64
N THR A 122 15.13 -8.77 15.39
CA THR A 122 14.44 -7.92 16.36
C THR A 122 13.14 -7.39 15.73
N PHE A 123 12.19 -7.01 16.57
CA PHE A 123 11.13 -6.11 16.15
C PHE A 123 11.67 -4.69 16.18
N LEU A 124 11.88 -4.10 15.02
CA LEU A 124 12.23 -2.68 14.89
C LEU A 124 10.94 -1.87 14.99
N VAL A 125 10.83 -1.11 16.09
CA VAL A 125 9.62 -0.38 16.46
C VAL A 125 9.82 1.12 16.21
N PHE A 126 8.93 1.73 15.47
CA PHE A 126 8.86 3.17 15.20
C PHE A 126 7.68 3.76 15.98
N ASP A 127 7.92 4.74 16.83
CA ASP A 127 6.92 5.47 17.61
C ASP A 127 6.59 6.78 16.90
N ILE A 128 5.39 6.89 16.38
CA ILE A 128 4.97 7.98 15.48
C ILE A 128 3.76 8.68 16.05
N GLU A 129 3.72 10.01 15.91
CA GLU A 129 2.54 10.83 16.17
C GLU A 129 2.08 11.50 14.89
N ILE A 130 0.78 11.46 14.62
CA ILE A 130 0.12 12.17 13.52
C ILE A 130 -0.92 13.11 14.11
N GLU A 131 -0.81 14.40 13.79
CA GLU A 131 -1.77 15.44 14.10
C GLU A 131 -2.55 15.81 12.84
N ASN A 132 -3.86 15.71 12.90
CA ASN A 132 -4.76 16.05 11.81
C ASN A 132 -5.32 17.47 12.02
N ASN A 133 -4.72 18.45 11.37
CA ASN A 133 -5.17 19.85 11.38
C ASN A 133 -6.12 20.16 10.20
N ARG A 134 -6.57 19.15 9.45
CA ARG A 134 -7.58 19.26 8.40
C ARG A 134 -8.96 19.41 9.00
N ASP A 135 -9.92 19.80 8.14
CA ASP A 135 -11.35 19.90 8.50
C ASP A 135 -12.08 18.56 8.42
N ASP A 136 -11.44 17.52 7.85
CA ASP A 136 -11.99 16.18 7.65
C ASP A 136 -11.29 15.12 8.51
N THR A 137 -11.94 13.99 8.69
CA THR A 137 -11.37 12.80 9.35
C THR A 137 -10.45 12.07 8.37
N ILE A 138 -9.26 11.68 8.82
CA ILE A 138 -8.33 10.84 8.07
C ILE A 138 -8.28 9.41 8.65
N THR A 139 -8.00 8.44 7.80
CA THR A 139 -7.77 7.05 8.21
C THR A 139 -6.29 6.71 8.04
N VAL A 140 -5.68 6.20 9.09
CA VAL A 140 -4.30 5.71 9.10
C VAL A 140 -4.32 4.20 9.24
N SER A 141 -3.47 3.52 8.50
CA SER A 141 -3.29 2.07 8.57
C SER A 141 -1.81 1.72 8.57
N SER A 142 -1.37 0.97 9.58
CA SER A 142 0.00 0.46 9.66
C SER A 142 0.39 -0.36 8.44
N LEU A 143 -0.54 -1.12 7.87
CA LEU A 143 -0.32 -1.97 6.70
C LEU A 143 -0.23 -1.18 5.37
N LEU A 144 -1.01 -0.09 5.23
CA LEU A 144 -1.17 0.61 3.95
C LEU A 144 -0.37 1.91 3.85
N CYS A 145 -0.10 2.53 5.00
CA CYS A 145 0.53 3.85 5.05
C CYS A 145 2.03 3.79 5.33
N PHE A 146 2.57 2.63 5.75
CA PHE A 146 3.97 2.52 6.17
C PHE A 146 4.70 1.39 5.45
N THR A 147 5.93 1.67 5.05
CA THR A 147 6.94 0.68 4.64
C THR A 147 8.25 1.02 5.34
N ALA A 148 9.11 0.03 5.57
CA ALA A 148 10.39 0.28 6.22
C ALA A 148 11.52 -0.51 5.56
N TYR A 149 12.74 -0.01 5.75
CA TYR A 149 13.97 -0.61 5.27
C TYR A 149 14.99 -0.62 6.41
N ALA A 150 15.87 -1.61 6.40
CA ALA A 150 17.09 -1.62 7.21
C ALA A 150 18.26 -1.96 6.29
N ASP A 151 19.31 -1.11 6.32
CA ASP A 151 20.50 -1.27 5.48
C ASP A 151 20.16 -1.52 3.99
N ASP A 152 19.23 -0.72 3.45
CA ASP A 152 18.66 -0.79 2.09
C ASP A 152 17.77 -2.02 1.79
N TYR A 153 17.53 -2.91 2.76
CA TYR A 153 16.65 -4.06 2.59
C TYR A 153 15.24 -3.79 3.11
N ALA A 154 14.23 -4.10 2.28
CA ALA A 154 12.83 -3.97 2.67
C ALA A 154 12.48 -4.91 3.83
N LEU A 155 11.76 -4.38 4.82
CA LEU A 155 11.34 -5.10 6.00
C LEU A 155 9.88 -5.55 5.90
N GLU A 156 9.56 -6.68 6.53
CA GLU A 156 8.19 -7.15 6.69
C GLU A 156 7.52 -6.55 7.92
N LEU A 157 6.28 -6.05 7.76
CA LEU A 157 5.47 -5.56 8.87
C LEU A 157 5.23 -6.67 9.89
N SER A 158 5.43 -6.38 11.17
CA SER A 158 5.30 -7.35 12.26
C SER A 158 4.12 -7.03 13.18
N LEU A 159 3.01 -7.75 13.00
CA LEU A 159 1.87 -7.69 13.93
C LEU A 159 2.27 -8.15 15.34
N SER A 160 3.15 -9.16 15.42
CA SER A 160 3.69 -9.65 16.69
C SER A 160 4.50 -8.58 17.39
N GLY A 161 5.34 -7.84 16.64
CA GLY A 161 6.13 -6.73 17.19
C GLY A 161 5.27 -5.58 17.69
N MET A 162 4.24 -5.19 16.95
CA MET A 162 3.29 -4.16 17.41
C MET A 162 2.54 -4.59 18.67
N THR A 163 2.16 -5.88 18.78
CA THR A 163 1.47 -6.43 19.94
C THR A 163 2.40 -6.57 21.15
N ALA A 164 3.67 -6.92 20.92
CA ALA A 164 4.69 -7.08 21.98
C ALA A 164 5.13 -5.74 22.58
N ASP A 165 4.96 -4.65 21.83
CA ASP A 165 5.28 -3.31 22.31
C ASP A 165 4.14 -2.77 23.19
N SER A 166 4.51 -1.94 24.18
CA SER A 166 3.53 -1.31 25.08
C SER A 166 2.73 -0.17 24.44
N GLY A 167 3.10 0.23 23.21
CA GLY A 167 2.45 1.28 22.45
C GLY A 167 1.15 0.80 21.80
N LYS A 168 0.28 1.76 21.45
CA LYS A 168 -0.89 1.48 20.60
C LYS A 168 -0.45 1.34 19.17
N GLN A 169 -1.08 0.43 18.43
CA GLN A 169 -0.87 0.32 17.00
C GLN A 169 -1.33 1.59 16.28
N MET A 170 -0.63 1.95 15.18
CA MET A 170 -0.94 3.11 14.36
C MET A 170 -2.06 2.77 13.34
N ASP A 171 -3.24 2.42 13.87
CA ASP A 171 -4.41 2.04 13.06
C ASP A 171 -5.67 2.72 13.59
N GLY A 172 -6.43 3.35 12.71
CA GLY A 172 -7.70 3.96 13.04
C GLY A 172 -7.97 5.28 12.35
N GLU A 173 -8.98 6.00 12.87
CA GLU A 173 -9.40 7.30 12.37
C GLU A 173 -8.91 8.42 13.29
N ILE A 174 -8.45 9.52 12.68
CA ILE A 174 -8.07 10.74 13.37
C ILE A 174 -9.04 11.83 12.93
N ALA A 175 -9.96 12.22 13.80
CA ALA A 175 -10.90 13.29 13.52
C ALA A 175 -10.19 14.65 13.34
N ALA A 176 -10.88 15.61 12.72
CA ALA A 176 -10.43 16.99 12.56
C ALA A 176 -9.91 17.58 13.88
N GLY A 177 -8.74 18.20 13.88
CA GLY A 177 -8.07 18.79 15.04
C GLY A 177 -7.64 17.80 16.12
N LYS A 178 -7.56 16.50 15.83
CA LYS A 178 -7.13 15.46 16.78
C LYS A 178 -5.79 14.85 16.39
N LYS A 179 -5.21 14.10 17.35
CA LYS A 179 -3.93 13.43 17.21
C LYS A 179 -4.05 11.93 17.48
N MET A 180 -3.20 11.16 16.84
CA MET A 180 -2.96 9.76 17.16
C MET A 180 -1.46 9.57 17.35
N ARG A 181 -1.07 8.90 18.43
CA ARG A 181 0.29 8.39 18.65
C ARG A 181 0.21 6.89 18.76
N GLY A 182 1.10 6.21 18.07
CA GLY A 182 1.14 4.76 18.04
C GLY A 182 2.47 4.23 17.52
N VAL A 183 2.54 2.92 17.46
CA VAL A 183 3.72 2.22 16.98
C VAL A 183 3.44 1.44 15.71
N VAL A 184 4.47 1.39 14.86
CA VAL A 184 4.55 0.46 13.72
C VAL A 184 5.82 -0.37 13.91
N ALA A 185 5.73 -1.69 13.77
CA ALA A 185 6.86 -2.58 13.98
C ALA A 185 7.12 -3.45 12.76
N PHE A 186 8.39 -3.71 12.51
CA PHE A 186 8.88 -4.53 11.40
C PHE A 186 9.88 -5.57 11.90
N ASN A 187 9.96 -6.71 11.20
CA ASN A 187 11.00 -7.69 11.44
C ASN A 187 12.31 -7.20 10.81
N ALA A 188 13.36 -7.00 11.62
CA ALA A 188 14.65 -6.51 11.16
C ALA A 188 15.79 -7.38 11.70
N PRO A 189 16.94 -7.46 11.01
CA PRO A 189 18.17 -8.02 11.61
C PRO A 189 18.51 -7.27 12.89
N GLU A 190 18.99 -7.98 13.92
CA GLU A 190 19.32 -7.34 15.20
C GLU A 190 20.55 -6.41 15.12
N ASP A 191 21.39 -6.58 14.10
CA ASP A 191 22.64 -5.84 13.84
C ASP A 191 22.49 -4.71 12.82
N TRP A 192 21.25 -4.31 12.47
CA TRP A 192 21.00 -3.21 11.53
C TRP A 192 21.77 -1.94 11.93
N GLN A 193 22.23 -1.15 10.96
CA GLN A 193 22.98 0.09 11.18
C GLN A 193 22.16 1.33 10.84
N THR A 194 21.41 1.28 9.74
CA THR A 194 20.53 2.34 9.28
C THR A 194 19.12 1.80 9.11
N ALA A 195 18.13 2.58 9.48
CA ALA A 195 16.73 2.24 9.27
C ALA A 195 15.98 3.42 8.69
N GLU A 196 15.04 3.12 7.81
CA GLU A 196 14.16 4.11 7.22
C GLU A 196 12.72 3.66 7.41
N ILE A 197 11.85 4.61 7.74
CA ILE A 197 10.41 4.42 7.67
C ILE A 197 9.81 5.42 6.69
N HIS A 198 9.06 4.90 5.75
CA HIS A 198 8.37 5.64 4.71
C HIS A 198 6.89 5.74 5.08
N PHE A 199 6.39 6.95 5.13
CA PHE A 199 4.99 7.23 5.41
C PHE A 199 4.30 7.82 4.19
N LYS A 200 3.17 7.21 3.80
CA LYS A 200 2.27 7.70 2.76
C LYS A 200 0.95 8.12 3.41
N PRO A 201 0.62 9.43 3.46
CA PRO A 201 -0.59 9.92 4.11
C PRO A 201 -1.89 9.34 3.56
N SER A 202 -1.83 8.78 2.36
CA SER A 202 -2.91 8.04 1.71
C SER A 202 -2.28 7.00 0.79
N ALA A 203 -2.80 5.79 0.79
CA ALA A 203 -2.36 4.71 -0.10
C ALA A 203 -2.43 5.09 -1.60
N TRP A 204 -3.16 6.15 -1.93
CA TRP A 204 -3.37 6.67 -3.29
C TRP A 204 -2.62 7.98 -3.56
N SER A 205 -1.95 8.57 -2.56
CA SER A 205 -1.15 9.78 -2.74
C SER A 205 0.21 9.43 -3.33
N GLY A 206 0.69 10.23 -4.30
CA GLY A 206 2.04 10.09 -4.83
C GLY A 206 3.13 10.67 -3.92
N HIS A 207 2.77 11.17 -2.73
CA HIS A 207 3.70 11.76 -1.78
C HIS A 207 4.10 10.74 -0.71
N GLU A 208 5.39 10.64 -0.48
CA GLU A 208 6.02 9.77 0.49
C GLU A 208 7.01 10.59 1.33
N PHE A 209 7.03 10.36 2.62
CA PHE A 209 7.94 11.02 3.55
C PHE A 209 8.83 9.98 4.20
N VAL A 210 10.11 10.28 4.30
CA VAL A 210 11.12 9.35 4.79
C VAL A 210 11.73 9.90 6.07
N PHE A 211 11.64 9.12 7.13
CA PHE A 211 12.40 9.32 8.35
C PHE A 211 13.53 8.29 8.42
N THR A 212 14.70 8.73 8.81
CA THR A 212 15.88 7.88 8.98
C THR A 212 16.31 7.82 10.43
N ALA A 213 16.84 6.68 10.83
CA ALA A 213 17.49 6.46 12.11
C ALA A 213 18.80 5.71 11.89
N SER A 214 19.80 6.03 12.70
CA SER A 214 21.07 5.30 12.77
C SER A 214 21.28 4.78 14.18
N ARG A 215 21.91 3.63 14.28
CA ARG A 215 22.22 2.97 15.54
C ARG A 215 23.51 3.49 16.16
#